data_40b242068dc51127cb9725cc7f14b2fc
#
_entry.id   40b242068dc51127cb9725cc7f14b2fc
#
_cell.length_a   1.000
_cell.length_b   1.000
_cell.length_c   1.000
_cell.angle_alpha   90.00
_cell.angle_beta   90.00
_cell.angle_gamma   90.00
#
_symmetry.space_group_name_H-M   'P 1'
#
loop_
_entity.id
_entity.type
_entity.pdbx_description
1 polymer ?
#
loop_
_entity_poly.entity_id
_entity_poly.type
_entity_poly.pdbx_seq_one_letter_code
_entity_poly.pdbx_strand_id
1 'polypeptide(L)'
;MSCSDDDDDSLLRITNNTNEDFRITQISFVGYEFSDLNIQYGESQTYNLSDGLSVGSSNININISYICGSNGWTSSFNVDLTEGSTTSFNFLICPSTAGYCRSVCLE
;
A
#
# COMPACT_ATOMS: atom_id res chain seq x y z
N MET A 1 32.49 3.11 -1.56
CA MET A 1 31.82 3.25 -1.31
C MET A 1 30.90 2.95 -1.71
N SER A 2 30.50 2.44 -1.77
CA SER A 2 29.58 2.23 -2.23
C SER A 2 28.44 2.44 -1.61
N CYS A 3 28.31 3.32 -0.93
CA CYS A 3 27.14 3.67 -0.34
C CYS A 3 26.07 3.89 -1.29
N SER A 4 26.39 3.96 -2.50
CA SER A 4 25.37 4.18 -3.48
C SER A 4 24.37 3.04 -3.52
N ASP A 5 24.74 1.90 -3.04
CA ASP A 5 23.80 0.80 -3.06
C ASP A 5 22.60 1.05 -2.19
N ASP A 6 22.78 1.77 -1.13
CA ASP A 6 21.66 2.04 -0.24
C ASP A 6 20.69 3.02 -0.85
N ASP A 7 21.17 3.84 -1.76
CA ASP A 7 20.32 4.84 -2.36
C ASP A 7 19.43 4.28 -3.44
N ASP A 8 19.71 3.05 -3.87
CA ASP A 8 18.94 2.44 -4.95
C ASP A 8 17.76 1.64 -4.44
N ASP A 9 17.56 1.56 -3.15
CA ASP A 9 16.45 0.80 -2.62
C ASP A 9 15.13 1.49 -2.95
N SER A 10 14.21 0.70 -3.46
CA SER A 10 12.87 1.19 -3.73
C SER A 10 12.02 0.92 -2.50
N LEU A 11 11.36 1.94 -2.01
CA LEU A 11 10.55 1.82 -0.80
C LEU A 11 9.10 2.14 -1.10
N LEU A 12 8.21 1.41 -0.46
CA LEU A 12 6.78 1.64 -0.54
C LEU A 12 6.29 2.01 0.84
N ARG A 13 5.63 3.15 0.95
CA ARG A 13 5.06 3.58 2.21
C ARG A 13 3.56 3.71 2.07
N ILE A 14 2.83 3.05 2.94
CA ILE A 14 1.37 3.10 2.96
C ILE A 14 0.93 3.71 4.29
N THR A 15 0.09 4.72 4.20
CA THR A 15 -0.49 5.37 5.38
C THR A 15 -1.99 5.12 5.38
N ASN A 16 -2.51 4.66 6.50
CA ASN A 16 -3.95 4.49 6.65
C ASN A 16 -4.54 5.84 7.05
N ASN A 17 -5.10 6.52 6.09
CA ASN A 17 -5.69 7.84 6.30
C ASN A 17 -7.20 7.81 6.14
N THR A 18 -7.83 6.70 6.52
CA THR A 18 -9.27 6.51 6.44
C THR A 18 -9.95 7.05 7.69
N ASN A 19 -10.29 6.17 8.63
CA ASN A 19 -10.80 6.54 9.93
C ASN A 19 -10.65 5.35 10.87
N GLU A 20 -11.17 5.47 12.08
CA GLU A 20 -10.97 4.46 13.12
C GLU A 20 -11.58 3.11 12.79
N ASP A 21 -12.51 3.05 11.87
CA ASP A 21 -13.15 1.78 11.53
C ASP A 21 -12.32 0.92 10.60
N PHE A 22 -11.27 1.46 10.01
CA PHE A 22 -10.49 0.76 9.01
C PHE A 22 -9.13 0.35 9.56
N ARG A 23 -8.72 -0.87 9.22
CA ARG A 23 -7.41 -1.39 9.58
C ARG A 23 -6.89 -2.21 8.41
N ILE A 24 -5.70 -1.88 7.92
CA ILE A 24 -5.10 -2.63 6.81
C ILE A 24 -4.45 -3.88 7.37
N THR A 25 -4.76 -5.03 6.78
CA THR A 25 -4.28 -6.33 7.28
C THR A 25 -3.34 -7.03 6.33
N GLN A 26 -3.39 -6.69 5.04
CA GLN A 26 -2.52 -7.35 4.07
C GLN A 26 -2.33 -6.44 2.86
N ILE A 27 -1.13 -6.45 2.32
CA ILE A 27 -0.80 -5.74 1.09
C ILE A 27 -0.05 -6.73 0.21
N SER A 28 -0.51 -6.93 -1.02
CA SER A 28 0.16 -7.85 -1.94
C SER A 28 0.19 -7.30 -3.35
N PHE A 29 1.26 -7.61 -4.06
CA PHE A 29 1.41 -7.29 -5.47
C PHE A 29 2.52 -8.19 -6.01
N VAL A 30 2.75 -8.11 -7.31
CA VAL A 30 3.67 -9.02 -7.98
C VAL A 30 5.00 -9.13 -7.23
N GLY A 31 5.33 -10.33 -6.76
CA GLY A 31 6.58 -10.60 -6.09
C GLY A 31 6.61 -10.27 -4.60
N TYR A 32 5.55 -9.69 -4.06
CA TYR A 32 5.53 -9.29 -2.66
C TYR A 32 4.20 -9.64 -2.01
N GLU A 33 4.29 -10.05 -0.76
CA GLU A 33 3.10 -10.28 0.03
C GLU A 33 3.43 -9.96 1.48
N PHE A 34 2.74 -8.97 2.03
CA PHE A 34 2.91 -8.57 3.41
C PHE A 34 1.61 -8.87 4.14
N SER A 35 1.64 -9.80 5.09
CA SER A 35 0.45 -10.24 5.80
C SER A 35 0.60 -10.00 7.28
N ASP A 36 -0.45 -10.30 8.02
CA ASP A 36 -0.49 -10.09 9.47
C ASP A 36 -0.20 -8.63 9.84
N LEU A 37 -0.64 -7.72 9.01
CA LEU A 37 -0.45 -6.30 9.24
C LEU A 37 -1.55 -5.78 10.16
N ASN A 38 -1.27 -4.65 10.79
CA ASN A 38 -2.23 -3.98 11.64
C ASN A 38 -1.99 -2.48 11.53
N ILE A 39 -2.24 -1.95 10.34
CA ILE A 39 -2.02 -0.52 10.09
C ILE A 39 -3.32 0.20 10.41
N GLN A 40 -3.36 0.81 11.58
CA GLN A 40 -4.55 1.50 12.05
C GLN A 40 -4.57 2.92 11.52
N TYR A 41 -5.69 3.59 11.71
CA TYR A 41 -5.85 4.96 11.26
C TYR A 41 -4.73 5.83 11.84
N GLY A 42 -4.09 6.57 10.95
CA GLY A 42 -2.99 7.45 11.33
C GLY A 42 -1.63 6.78 11.32
N GLU A 43 -1.57 5.49 11.09
CA GLU A 43 -0.30 4.77 11.07
C GLU A 43 0.23 4.57 9.66
N SER A 44 1.53 4.43 9.54
CA SER A 44 2.22 4.19 8.28
C SER A 44 3.17 3.03 8.41
N GLN A 45 3.36 2.31 7.31
CA GLN A 45 4.37 1.27 7.22
C GLN A 45 5.17 1.46 5.95
N THR A 46 6.45 1.19 6.03
CA THR A 46 7.36 1.32 4.90
C THR A 46 7.98 -0.04 4.60
N TYR A 47 7.97 -0.42 3.34
CA TYR A 47 8.48 -1.72 2.90
C TYR A 47 9.59 -1.52 1.91
N ASN A 48 10.65 -2.32 2.04
CA ASN A 48 11.81 -2.26 1.15
C ASN A 48 11.57 -3.25 0.01
N LEU A 49 11.60 -2.75 -1.22
CA LEU A 49 11.31 -3.53 -2.42
C LEU A 49 12.52 -3.74 -3.30
N SER A 50 13.72 -3.51 -2.75
CA SER A 50 14.91 -3.51 -3.58
C SER A 50 15.17 -4.84 -4.28
N ASP A 51 14.72 -5.94 -3.70
CA ASP A 51 15.04 -7.24 -4.27
C ASP A 51 14.14 -7.68 -5.39
N GLY A 52 12.99 -7.09 -5.54
CA GLY A 52 12.01 -7.62 -6.46
C GLY A 52 11.51 -6.68 -7.52
N LEU A 53 11.72 -5.39 -7.34
CA LEU A 53 11.17 -4.41 -8.28
C LEU A 53 12.17 -4.20 -9.40
N SER A 54 12.31 -5.21 -10.23
CA SER A 54 13.33 -5.18 -11.26
C SER A 54 12.82 -4.75 -12.60
N VAL A 55 11.52 -4.65 -12.77
CA VAL A 55 10.98 -4.26 -14.06
C VAL A 55 9.94 -3.23 -13.83
N GLY A 56 9.59 -2.61 -14.89
CA GLY A 56 8.72 -1.50 -14.92
C GLY A 56 7.93 -1.35 -13.67
N SER A 57 7.95 -0.20 -13.16
CA SER A 57 7.24 0.10 -11.96
C SER A 57 5.95 0.83 -12.25
N SER A 58 5.50 0.81 -13.49
CA SER A 58 4.23 1.46 -13.83
C SER A 58 3.11 0.45 -13.90
N ASN A 59 1.92 0.92 -13.58
CA ASN A 59 0.70 0.13 -13.69
C ASN A 59 0.77 -1.16 -12.89
N ILE A 60 1.29 -1.08 -11.69
CA ILE A 60 1.38 -2.23 -10.78
C ILE A 60 0.03 -2.42 -10.11
N ASN A 61 -0.49 -3.64 -10.17
CA ASN A 61 -1.74 -3.95 -9.48
C ASN A 61 -1.45 -4.32 -8.04
N ILE A 62 -1.88 -3.50 -7.12
CA ILE A 62 -1.68 -3.73 -5.69
C ILE A 62 -3.02 -4.05 -5.05
N ASN A 63 -3.04 -5.09 -4.23
CA ASN A 63 -4.23 -5.52 -3.53
C ASN A 63 -4.08 -5.21 -2.06
N ILE A 64 -5.03 -4.50 -1.50
CA ILE A 64 -5.00 -4.15 -0.09
C ILE A 64 -6.21 -4.78 0.57
N SER A 65 -5.95 -5.64 1.56
CA SER A 65 -6.98 -6.23 2.37
C SER A 65 -7.10 -5.44 3.66
N TYR A 66 -8.31 -5.19 4.08
CA TYR A 66 -8.54 -4.37 5.26
C TYR A 66 -9.81 -4.83 5.96
N ILE A 67 -9.94 -4.43 7.20
CA ILE A 67 -11.15 -4.66 7.97
C ILE A 67 -11.86 -3.32 8.12
N CYS A 68 -13.14 -3.32 7.81
CA CYS A 68 -13.99 -2.16 8.01
C CYS A 68 -15.06 -2.57 9.00
N GLY A 69 -14.97 -2.03 10.21
CA GLY A 69 -15.82 -2.48 11.30
C GLY A 69 -15.44 -3.88 11.71
N SER A 70 -16.27 -4.84 11.41
CA SER A 70 -16.00 -6.25 11.74
C SER A 70 -15.89 -7.12 10.51
N ASN A 71 -15.94 -6.55 9.31
CA ASN A 71 -15.93 -7.31 8.07
C ASN A 71 -14.64 -7.07 7.30
N GLY A 72 -14.15 -8.12 6.64
CA GLY A 72 -12.95 -8.03 5.82
C GLY A 72 -13.29 -7.73 4.36
N TRP A 73 -12.47 -6.91 3.74
CA TRP A 73 -12.63 -6.49 2.36
C TRP A 73 -11.27 -6.51 1.67
N THR A 74 -11.28 -6.57 0.37
CA THR A 74 -10.06 -6.43 -0.43
C THR A 74 -10.36 -5.52 -1.61
N SER A 75 -9.47 -4.56 -1.83
CA SER A 75 -9.59 -3.65 -2.97
C SER A 75 -8.30 -3.68 -3.76
N SER A 76 -8.40 -3.49 -5.06
CA SER A 76 -7.26 -3.51 -5.96
C SER A 76 -7.08 -2.13 -6.57
N PHE A 77 -5.83 -1.73 -6.70
CA PHE A 77 -5.47 -0.44 -7.25
C PHE A 77 -4.32 -0.61 -8.24
N ASN A 78 -4.29 0.23 -9.28
CA ASN A 78 -3.14 0.27 -10.17
C ASN A 78 -2.33 1.50 -9.84
N VAL A 79 -1.06 1.32 -9.54
CA VAL A 79 -0.20 2.40 -9.10
C VAL A 79 1.13 2.35 -9.83
N ASP A 80 1.83 3.47 -9.79
CA ASP A 80 3.20 3.54 -10.29
C ASP A 80 4.13 3.66 -9.10
N LEU A 81 5.19 2.88 -9.11
CA LEU A 81 6.22 2.94 -8.08
C LEU A 81 7.47 3.55 -8.69
N THR A 82 8.19 4.32 -7.92
CA THR A 82 9.43 4.94 -8.39
C THR A 82 10.61 4.14 -7.89
N GLU A 83 11.34 3.55 -8.82
CA GLU A 83 12.50 2.77 -8.48
C GLU A 83 13.58 3.67 -7.91
N GLY A 84 14.23 3.21 -6.86
CA GLY A 84 15.31 3.97 -6.25
C GLY A 84 14.87 5.09 -5.33
N SER A 85 13.58 5.18 -5.03
CA SER A 85 13.11 6.20 -4.09
C SER A 85 11.89 5.69 -3.35
N THR A 86 11.39 6.51 -2.43
CA THR A 86 10.22 6.15 -1.65
C THR A 86 8.97 6.61 -2.37
N THR A 87 8.05 5.68 -2.61
CA THR A 87 6.74 6.01 -3.15
C THR A 87 5.74 5.88 -2.01
N SER A 88 5.02 6.96 -1.74
CA SER A 88 4.10 7.02 -0.63
C SER A 88 2.67 7.12 -1.12
N PHE A 89 1.79 6.35 -0.50
CA PHE A 89 0.37 6.40 -0.81
C PHE A 89 -0.43 6.55 0.47
N ASN A 90 -1.55 7.22 0.34
CA ASN A 90 -2.54 7.32 1.40
C ASN A 90 -3.72 6.43 1.04
N PHE A 91 -4.07 5.54 1.95
CA PHE A 91 -5.27 4.72 1.82
C PHE A 91 -6.39 5.50 2.46
N LEU A 92 -7.33 5.96 1.65
CA LEU A 92 -8.36 6.88 2.14
C LEU A 92 -9.75 6.46 1.72
N ILE A 93 -10.73 7.07 2.37
CA ILE A 93 -12.12 6.94 1.97
C ILE A 93 -12.38 7.99 0.91
N CYS A 94 -12.85 7.55 -0.26
CA CYS A 94 -13.19 8.48 -1.31
C CYS A 94 -14.68 8.40 -1.59
N PRO A 95 -15.29 9.49 -2.03
CA PRO A 95 -16.71 9.51 -2.31
C PRO A 95 -17.06 8.50 -3.38
N SER A 96 -18.08 7.70 -3.12
CA SER A 96 -18.50 6.67 -4.05
C SER A 96 -19.91 6.25 -3.72
N THR A 97 -20.60 5.67 -4.69
CA THR A 97 -21.89 5.09 -4.46
C THR A 97 -21.81 3.62 -4.06
N ALA A 98 -20.61 3.10 -3.96
CA ALA A 98 -20.41 1.68 -3.68
C ALA A 98 -20.64 1.28 -2.23
N GLY A 99 -20.79 2.24 -1.33
CA GLY A 99 -20.99 1.96 0.07
C GLY A 99 -19.76 2.33 0.90
N TYR A 100 -19.98 2.47 2.18
CA TYR A 100 -18.96 3.01 3.08
C TYR A 100 -17.65 2.23 3.04
N CYS A 101 -17.75 0.90 3.27
CA CYS A 101 -16.53 0.09 3.37
C CYS A 101 -15.87 -0.17 2.02
N ARG A 102 -16.55 0.08 0.92
CA ARG A 102 -16.00 -0.15 -0.41
C ARG A 102 -15.48 1.12 -1.05
N SER A 103 -15.72 2.25 -0.43
CA SER A 103 -15.38 3.54 -1.02
C SER A 103 -13.96 3.94 -0.60
N VAL A 104 -12.98 3.17 -1.05
CA VAL A 104 -11.59 3.43 -0.68
C VAL A 104 -10.76 3.71 -1.91
N CYS A 105 -9.76 4.56 -1.71
CA CYS A 105 -8.83 4.98 -2.76
C CYS A 105 -7.42 4.89 -2.24
N LEU A 106 -6.49 4.80 -3.16
CA LEU A 106 -5.06 4.85 -2.84
C LEU A 106 -4.47 5.99 -3.65
N GLU A 107 -3.98 7.02 -2.95
CA GLU A 107 -3.45 8.20 -3.63
C GLU A 107 -2.10 8.65 -3.13
#